data_f54c9644299cf5616572788e1afcf391
#
_entry.id   f54c9644299cf5616572788e1afcf391
#
_cell.length_a   1.000
_cell.length_b   1.000
_cell.length_c   1.000
_cell.angle_alpha   90.00
_cell.angle_beta   90.00
_cell.angle_gamma   90.00
#
_symmetry.space_group_name_H-M   'P 1'
#
loop_
_entity.id
_entity.type
_entity.pdbx_description
1 polymer ?
#
loop_
_entity_poly.entity_id
_entity_poly.type
_entity_poly.pdbx_seq_one_letter_code
_entity_poly.pdbx_strand_id
1 'polypeptide(L)'
;MPQFVIERNMPGIGGASAADLKGASQTSCGVLKDLGSEIQWVNSYVTDDKIYCIYRAPNEEIIREHARQGGFPADSVARVRSVIDPTTAE
;
A
#
# COMPACT_ATOMS: atom_id res chain seq x y z
N MET A 1 0.38 9.37 13.00
CA MET A 1 0.78 7.96 12.78
C MET A 1 1.93 7.90 11.79
N PRO A 2 2.87 6.96 11.97
CA PRO A 2 3.91 6.73 10.98
C PRO A 2 3.36 6.36 9.61
N GLN A 3 4.11 6.70 8.56
CA GLN A 3 3.83 6.23 7.20
C GLN A 3 4.76 5.08 6.84
N PHE A 4 4.27 4.19 5.98
CA PHE A 4 5.03 3.05 5.47
C PHE A 4 4.91 2.97 3.96
N VAL A 5 5.99 2.57 3.31
CA VAL A 5 6.01 2.21 1.89
C VAL A 5 6.06 0.70 1.80
N ILE A 6 5.09 0.12 1.10
CA ILE A 6 5.03 -1.31 0.87
C ILE A 6 5.35 -1.58 -0.60
N GLU A 7 6.34 -2.43 -0.86
CA GLU A 7 6.67 -2.89 -2.19
C GLU A 7 6.06 -4.28 -2.39
N ARG A 8 5.30 -4.43 -3.47
CA ARG A 8 4.63 -5.68 -3.83
C ARG A 8 5.09 -6.11 -5.21
N ASN A 9 5.74 -7.27 -5.30
CA ASN A 9 6.09 -7.86 -6.59
C ASN A 9 4.84 -8.51 -7.20
N MET A 10 4.39 -7.95 -8.30
CA MET A 10 3.19 -8.41 -9.02
C MET A 10 3.46 -8.39 -10.52
N PRO A 11 4.17 -9.41 -11.06
CA PRO A 11 4.56 -9.45 -12.47
C PRO A 11 3.36 -9.23 -13.40
N GLY A 12 3.51 -8.30 -14.33
CA GLY A 12 2.50 -7.98 -15.32
C GLY A 12 1.36 -7.09 -14.83
N ILE A 13 1.40 -6.59 -13.60
CA ILE A 13 0.31 -5.79 -13.02
C ILE A 13 0.04 -4.51 -13.83
N GLY A 14 1.03 -3.97 -14.52
CA GLY A 14 0.86 -2.78 -15.34
C GLY A 14 -0.12 -2.97 -16.49
N GLY A 15 -0.36 -4.23 -16.89
CA GLY A 15 -1.35 -4.58 -17.91
C GLY A 15 -2.75 -4.83 -17.34
N ALA A 16 -2.97 -4.72 -16.05
CA ALA A 16 -4.28 -4.93 -15.44
C ALA A 16 -5.28 -3.88 -15.93
N SER A 17 -6.54 -4.30 -16.13
CA SER A 17 -7.60 -3.41 -16.54
C SER A 17 -8.03 -2.48 -15.37
N ALA A 18 -8.73 -1.40 -15.70
CA ALA A 18 -9.33 -0.54 -14.68
C ALA A 18 -10.29 -1.33 -13.78
N ALA A 19 -11.02 -2.31 -14.34
CA ALA A 19 -11.91 -3.17 -13.57
C ALA A 19 -11.15 -4.05 -12.59
N ASP A 20 -10.01 -4.62 -12.99
CA ASP A 20 -9.15 -5.43 -12.12
C ASP A 20 -8.60 -4.59 -10.96
N LEU A 21 -8.13 -3.38 -11.25
CA LEU A 21 -7.60 -2.47 -10.23
C LEU A 21 -8.70 -2.01 -9.27
N LYS A 22 -9.90 -1.78 -9.78
CA LYS A 22 -11.07 -1.46 -8.95
C LYS A 22 -11.40 -2.60 -8.02
N GLY A 23 -11.41 -3.84 -8.52
CA GLY A 23 -11.69 -5.03 -7.72
C GLY A 23 -10.68 -5.22 -6.59
N ALA A 24 -9.39 -5.07 -6.90
CA ALA A 24 -8.32 -5.14 -5.90
C ALA A 24 -8.47 -4.03 -4.84
N SER A 25 -8.80 -2.82 -5.27
CA SER A 25 -9.02 -1.68 -4.37
C SER A 25 -10.22 -1.91 -3.45
N GLN A 26 -11.30 -2.48 -3.97
CA GLN A 26 -12.48 -2.83 -3.17
C GLN A 26 -12.15 -3.89 -2.13
N THR A 27 -11.37 -4.90 -2.49
CA THR A 27 -10.89 -5.91 -1.54
C THR A 27 -10.06 -5.27 -0.42
N SER A 28 -9.13 -4.40 -0.79
CA SER A 28 -8.31 -3.68 0.18
C SER A 28 -9.16 -2.83 1.13
N CYS A 29 -10.10 -2.07 0.59
CA CYS A 29 -11.01 -1.23 1.41
C CYS A 29 -11.86 -2.07 2.36
N GLY A 30 -12.31 -3.26 1.93
CA GLY A 30 -13.04 -4.18 2.78
C GLY A 30 -12.22 -4.66 3.97
N VAL A 31 -10.95 -5.01 3.74
CA VAL A 31 -10.04 -5.42 4.81
C VAL A 31 -9.74 -4.25 5.75
N LEU A 32 -9.50 -3.06 5.20
CA LEU A 32 -9.26 -1.86 6.01
C LEU A 32 -10.43 -1.54 6.93
N LYS A 33 -11.65 -1.70 6.43
CA LYS A 33 -12.86 -1.50 7.24
C LYS A 33 -12.90 -2.47 8.42
N ASP A 34 -12.54 -3.72 8.21
CA ASP A 34 -12.52 -4.75 9.26
C ASP A 34 -11.41 -4.53 10.27
N LEU A 35 -10.25 -4.01 9.84
CA LEU A 35 -9.12 -3.72 10.73
C LEU A 35 -9.30 -2.42 11.53
N GLY A 36 -10.22 -1.56 11.11
CA GLY A 36 -10.55 -0.32 11.83
C GLY A 36 -9.74 0.88 11.36
N SER A 37 -9.84 1.97 12.13
CA SER A 37 -9.30 3.28 11.76
C SER A 37 -7.80 3.44 12.00
N GLU A 38 -7.13 2.45 12.60
CA GLU A 38 -5.70 2.52 12.90
C GLU A 38 -4.82 2.35 11.66
N ILE A 39 -5.37 1.82 10.57
CA ILE A 39 -4.65 1.69 9.31
C ILE A 39 -5.38 2.49 8.24
N GLN A 40 -4.65 3.32 7.51
CA GLN A 40 -5.19 4.18 6.46
C GLN A 40 -4.38 4.00 5.18
N TRP A 41 -5.07 3.71 4.10
CA TRP A 41 -4.48 3.64 2.77
C TRP A 41 -4.46 5.05 2.17
N VAL A 42 -3.27 5.55 1.85
CA VAL A 42 -3.12 6.89 1.27
C VAL A 42 -3.27 6.82 -0.25
N ASN A 43 -2.38 6.08 -0.89
CA ASN A 43 -2.43 5.82 -2.32
C ASN A 43 -1.47 4.69 -2.70
N SER A 44 -1.52 4.30 -3.97
CA SER A 44 -0.61 3.30 -4.51
C SER A 44 -0.17 3.72 -5.91
N TYR A 45 1.04 3.34 -6.27
CA TYR A 45 1.62 3.54 -7.60
C TYR A 45 1.74 2.17 -8.27
N VAL A 46 1.10 2.01 -9.43
CA VAL A 46 1.16 0.79 -10.22
C VAL A 46 2.20 0.98 -11.30
N THR A 47 3.22 0.12 -11.30
CA THR A 47 4.24 0.07 -12.34
C THR A 47 4.02 -1.17 -13.23
N ASP A 48 4.95 -1.47 -14.12
CA ASP A 48 4.78 -2.63 -15.01
C ASP A 48 4.69 -3.95 -14.24
N ASP A 49 5.49 -4.11 -13.19
CA ASP A 49 5.64 -5.39 -12.48
C ASP A 49 5.52 -5.28 -10.97
N LYS A 50 5.24 -4.09 -10.43
CA LYS A 50 5.17 -3.84 -8.99
C LYS A 50 4.09 -2.84 -8.65
N ILE A 51 3.63 -2.91 -7.40
CA ILE A 51 2.81 -1.86 -6.79
C ILE A 51 3.55 -1.34 -5.57
N TYR A 52 3.63 -0.03 -5.44
CA TYR A 52 4.15 0.66 -4.27
C TYR A 52 2.99 1.33 -3.55
N CYS A 53 2.73 0.92 -2.32
CA CYS A 53 1.59 1.43 -1.55
C CYS A 53 2.07 2.27 -0.38
N ILE A 54 1.37 3.36 -0.12
CA ILE A 54 1.61 4.23 1.03
C ILE A 54 0.46 4.05 2.01
N TYR A 55 0.81 3.69 3.24
CA TYR A 55 -0.14 3.54 4.35
C TYR A 55 0.30 4.34 5.56
N ARG A 56 -0.67 4.74 6.39
CA ARG A 56 -0.45 5.22 7.75
C ARG A 56 -0.93 4.15 8.71
N ALA A 57 -0.09 3.79 9.66
CA ALA A 57 -0.39 2.77 10.64
C ALA A 57 0.50 2.92 11.86
N PRO A 58 0.09 2.40 13.04
CA PRO A 58 0.92 2.49 14.24
C PRO A 58 2.18 1.63 14.16
N ASN A 59 2.16 0.52 13.41
CA ASN A 59 3.27 -0.41 13.31
C ASN A 59 3.21 -1.22 12.01
N GLU A 60 4.27 -1.98 11.74
CA GLU A 60 4.37 -2.84 10.56
C GLU A 60 3.42 -4.03 10.62
N GLU A 61 3.15 -4.56 11.80
CA GLU A 61 2.38 -5.78 11.98
C GLU A 61 0.96 -5.66 11.42
N ILE A 62 0.30 -4.53 11.65
CA ILE A 62 -1.06 -4.32 11.13
C ILE A 62 -1.06 -4.21 9.59
N ILE A 63 0.00 -3.68 9.00
CA ILE A 63 0.16 -3.61 7.55
C ILE A 63 0.31 -5.01 6.97
N ARG A 64 1.10 -5.86 7.59
CA ARG A 64 1.28 -7.25 7.16
C ARG A 64 0.00 -8.06 7.34
N GLU A 65 -0.76 -7.80 8.40
CA GLU A 65 -2.07 -8.41 8.61
C GLU A 65 -3.07 -8.00 7.52
N HIS A 66 -3.08 -6.73 7.12
CA HIS A 66 -3.88 -6.25 6.00
C HIS A 66 -3.54 -7.01 4.71
N ALA A 67 -2.25 -7.15 4.42
CA ALA A 67 -1.80 -7.88 3.24
C ALA A 67 -2.23 -9.35 3.28
N ARG A 68 -2.10 -9.98 4.44
CA ARG A 68 -2.50 -11.38 4.63
C ARG A 68 -4.00 -11.58 4.40
N GLN A 69 -4.83 -10.74 4.98
CA GLN A 69 -6.30 -10.86 4.86
C GLN A 69 -6.77 -10.56 3.44
N GLY A 70 -6.13 -9.62 2.75
CA GLY A 70 -6.46 -9.26 1.37
C GLY A 70 -5.86 -10.19 0.32
N GLY A 71 -4.94 -11.06 0.72
CA GLY A 71 -4.23 -11.93 -0.23
C GLY A 71 -3.21 -11.17 -1.07
N PHE A 72 -2.70 -10.03 -0.59
CA PHE A 72 -1.70 -9.24 -1.30
C PHE A 72 -0.28 -9.62 -0.88
N PRO A 73 0.68 -9.64 -1.80
CA PRO A 73 2.08 -9.78 -1.41
C PRO A 73 2.56 -8.53 -0.66
N ALA A 74 3.51 -8.71 0.26
CA ALA A 74 4.18 -7.63 0.96
C ALA A 74 5.66 -7.96 1.01
N ASP A 75 6.35 -7.77 -0.11
CA ASP A 75 7.74 -8.17 -0.26
C ASP A 75 8.68 -7.29 0.56
N SER A 76 8.33 -6.02 0.73
CA SER A 76 9.08 -5.09 1.56
C SER A 76 8.12 -4.13 2.23
N VAL A 77 8.33 -3.88 3.51
CA VAL A 77 7.62 -2.87 4.29
C VAL A 77 8.68 -1.98 4.94
N ALA A 78 8.69 -0.71 4.59
CA ALA A 78 9.68 0.23 5.10
C ALA A 78 9.00 1.45 5.73
N ARG A 79 9.42 1.81 6.94
CA ARG A 79 8.93 3.02 7.58
C ARG A 79 9.52 4.26 6.90
N VAL A 80 8.64 5.20 6.54
CA VAL A 80 9.06 6.49 6.00
C VAL A 80 9.67 7.32 7.14
N ARG A 81 10.89 7.81 6.94
CA ARG A 81 11.58 8.67 7.91
C ARG A 81 11.37 10.15 7.61
N SER A 82 11.35 10.50 6.32
CA SER A 82 11.11 11.87 5.88
C SER A 82 10.58 11.86 4.46
N VAL A 83 9.92 12.94 4.10
CA VAL A 83 9.46 13.18 2.72
C VAL A 83 10.17 14.42 2.23
N ILE A 84 10.83 14.33 1.10
CA ILE A 84 11.51 15.46 0.49
C ILE A 84 10.88 15.78 -0.87
N ASP A 85 10.93 17.04 -1.24
CA ASP A 85 10.45 17.54 -2.52
C ASP A 85 11.27 18.79 -2.92
N PRO A 86 10.96 19.44 -4.05
CA PRO A 86 11.73 20.63 -4.46
C PRO A 86 11.79 21.73 -3.40
N THR A 87 10.79 21.86 -2.54
CA THR A 87 10.81 22.89 -1.49
C THR A 87 11.85 22.59 -0.42
N THR A 88 12.29 21.34 -0.30
CA THR A 88 13.35 20.96 0.63
C THR A 88 14.68 21.64 0.29
N ALA A 89 14.86 22.03 -0.98
CA ALA A 89 16.07 22.72 -1.45
C ALA A 89 16.09 24.22 -1.10
N GLU A 90 15.02 24.76 -0.60
CA GLU A 90 14.89 26.18 -0.25
C GLU A 90 15.53 26.57 1.09
#